data_1c7bd5648fb5d94b5e391d8b0cfeb2ba
#
_entry.id   1c7bd5648fb5d94b5e391d8b0cfeb2ba
#
_cell.length_a   1.000
_cell.length_b   1.000
_cell.length_c   1.000
_cell.angle_alpha   90.00
_cell.angle_beta   90.00
_cell.angle_gamma   90.00
#
_symmetry.space_group_name_H-M   'P 1'
#
loop_
_entity.id
_entity.type
_entity.pdbx_description
1 polymer ?
#
loop_
_entity_poly.entity_id
_entity_poly.type
_entity_poly.pdbx_seq_one_letter_code
_entity_poly.pdbx_strand_id
1 'polypeptide(L)'
;PEYQTRRVRLAAGEHTLAVQVQHEGVATRILREIQPFLYVRASVGDREVPVRWHCLPLEGYASQVRRVNPQLGWVEWVDTRRLPEGWQQASFDDSSWAEPVSVRRPLGEFAPSRIAPVRSLDVTPRLIGKGVLAEVFGYPGDNPGASFFLRDLDDRRYPAQGVWRRYDLGRVRLSRPCLRMDLPEGAVVEIAFSEFLSGGRVAPWITLSAGDSYNMYRFIARGG
;
A
#
# COMPACT_ATOMS: atom_id res chain seq x y z
N PRO A 1 16.57 13.44 13.66
CA PRO A 1 15.81 12.24 13.29
C PRO A 1 15.35 11.46 14.52
N GLU A 2 14.18 10.80 14.43
CA GLU A 2 13.64 9.97 15.49
C GLU A 2 13.69 8.50 15.12
N TYR A 3 13.79 7.63 16.12
CA TYR A 3 13.73 6.18 15.94
C TYR A 3 12.66 5.56 16.85
N GLN A 4 12.22 4.37 16.47
CA GLN A 4 11.33 3.53 17.27
C GLN A 4 12.04 2.26 17.71
N THR A 5 11.81 1.83 18.94
CA THR A 5 12.36 0.57 19.46
C THR A 5 11.24 -0.48 19.51
N ARG A 6 11.57 -1.68 19.07
CA ARG A 6 10.73 -2.88 19.20
C ARG A 6 11.48 -3.96 19.95
N ARG A 7 10.82 -4.57 20.93
CA ARG A 7 11.32 -5.77 21.60
C ARG A 7 10.63 -6.99 21.02
N VAL A 8 11.42 -7.95 20.59
CA VAL A 8 10.95 -9.22 20.07
C VAL A 8 11.58 -10.36 20.88
N ARG A 9 10.86 -11.45 21.06
CA ARG A 9 11.40 -12.69 21.67
C ARG A 9 11.74 -13.63 20.52
N LEU A 10 12.98 -14.03 20.46
CA LEU A 10 13.48 -14.94 19.45
C LEU A 10 14.10 -16.15 20.15
N ALA A 11 14.00 -17.32 19.55
CA ALA A 11 14.76 -18.50 20.00
C ALA A 11 16.27 -18.28 19.72
N ALA A 12 17.12 -19.15 20.24
CA ALA A 12 18.52 -19.15 19.84
C ALA A 12 18.65 -19.59 18.38
N GLY A 13 19.51 -18.93 17.60
CA GLY A 13 19.74 -19.26 16.19
C GLY A 13 19.82 -18.03 15.28
N GLU A 14 19.82 -18.30 13.99
CA GLU A 14 19.79 -17.29 12.94
C GLU A 14 18.35 -16.82 12.70
N HIS A 15 18.20 -15.53 12.43
CA HIS A 15 16.90 -14.91 12.18
C HIS A 15 17.00 -13.94 11.02
N THR A 16 15.91 -13.82 10.27
CA THR A 16 15.78 -12.85 9.20
C THR A 16 14.95 -11.65 9.67
N LEU A 17 15.47 -10.45 9.43
CA LEU A 17 14.74 -9.21 9.57
C LEU A 17 14.37 -8.69 8.17
N ALA A 18 13.10 -8.82 7.79
CA ALA A 18 12.59 -8.34 6.52
C ALA A 18 11.96 -6.95 6.68
N VAL A 19 12.40 -5.98 5.88
CA VAL A 19 11.93 -4.59 5.96
C VAL A 19 11.55 -4.11 4.57
N GLN A 20 10.31 -3.67 4.40
CA GLN A 20 9.86 -2.96 3.21
C GLN A 20 9.88 -1.45 3.48
N VAL A 21 10.57 -0.72 2.62
CA VAL A 21 10.70 0.75 2.71
C VAL A 21 10.02 1.38 1.51
N GLN A 22 9.21 2.40 1.76
CA GLN A 22 8.61 3.23 0.72
C GLN A 22 9.14 4.66 0.85
N HIS A 23 9.49 5.25 -0.29
CA HIS A 23 9.89 6.64 -0.37
C HIS A 23 8.98 7.36 -1.37
N GLU A 24 8.37 8.46 -0.94
CA GLU A 24 7.40 9.19 -1.76
C GLU A 24 8.03 9.94 -2.94
N GLY A 25 9.31 10.30 -2.85
CA GLY A 25 10.08 10.92 -3.93
C GLY A 25 9.63 12.33 -4.34
N VAL A 26 8.79 12.98 -3.55
CA VAL A 26 8.28 14.34 -3.83
C VAL A 26 8.17 15.17 -2.56
N ALA A 27 8.48 16.45 -2.69
CA ALA A 27 8.19 17.42 -1.63
C ALA A 27 6.70 17.75 -1.61
N THR A 28 6.14 17.82 -0.41
CA THR A 28 4.77 18.27 -0.17
C THR A 28 4.77 19.34 0.93
N ARG A 29 3.62 19.88 1.27
CA ARG A 29 3.49 20.76 2.43
C ARG A 29 3.90 20.06 3.74
N ILE A 30 3.72 18.76 3.83
CA ILE A 30 3.98 17.94 5.01
C ILE A 30 5.32 17.22 4.89
N LEU A 31 5.64 16.69 3.71
CA LEU A 31 6.83 15.89 3.44
C LEU A 31 7.89 16.76 2.74
N ARG A 32 9.09 16.78 3.28
CA ARG A 32 10.25 17.34 2.61
C ARG A 32 10.90 16.28 1.74
N GLU A 33 11.39 16.68 0.59
CA GLU A 33 12.25 15.82 -0.22
C GLU A 33 13.60 15.70 0.47
N ILE A 34 13.87 14.50 0.95
CA ILE A 34 15.15 14.12 1.58
C ILE A 34 15.62 12.82 0.98
N GLN A 35 16.92 12.60 0.98
CA GLN A 35 17.47 11.31 0.56
C GLN A 35 16.89 10.19 1.44
N PRO A 36 16.32 9.12 0.83
CA PRO A 36 15.84 7.99 1.59
C PRO A 36 16.98 7.24 2.26
N PHE A 37 16.76 6.78 3.47
CA PHE A 37 17.69 5.91 4.19
C PHE A 37 16.93 4.98 5.14
N LEU A 38 17.54 3.86 5.46
CA LEU A 38 17.12 2.96 6.52
C LEU A 38 18.22 2.96 7.60
N TYR A 39 17.83 3.17 8.85
CA TYR A 39 18.71 3.00 10.00
C TYR A 39 18.13 1.91 10.90
N VAL A 40 18.93 0.87 11.14
CA VAL A 40 18.56 -0.23 12.03
C VAL A 40 19.71 -0.53 12.96
N ARG A 41 19.40 -0.73 14.22
CA ARG A 41 20.32 -1.23 15.24
C ARG A 41 19.64 -2.38 15.98
N ALA A 42 20.32 -3.52 16.04
CA ALA A 42 19.85 -4.68 16.79
C ALA A 42 20.74 -4.92 18.00
N SER A 43 20.16 -5.30 19.14
CA SER A 43 20.92 -5.65 20.35
C SER A 43 20.24 -6.75 21.14
N VAL A 44 21.04 -7.53 21.85
CA VAL A 44 20.61 -8.51 22.87
C VAL A 44 21.19 -8.07 24.21
N GLY A 45 20.32 -7.63 25.11
CA GLY A 45 20.76 -6.86 26.27
C GLY A 45 21.49 -5.58 25.82
N ASP A 46 22.69 -5.37 26.36
CA ASP A 46 23.55 -4.22 26.02
C ASP A 46 24.52 -4.49 24.84
N ARG A 47 24.52 -5.73 24.35
CA ARG A 47 25.40 -6.12 23.24
C ARG A 47 24.75 -5.88 21.89
N GLU A 48 25.41 -5.10 21.04
CA GLU A 48 25.02 -4.92 19.65
C GLU A 48 25.25 -6.21 18.85
N VAL A 49 24.26 -6.55 18.00
CA VAL A 49 24.29 -7.70 17.10
C VAL A 49 24.42 -7.18 15.68
N PRO A 50 25.42 -7.63 14.91
CA PRO A 50 25.56 -7.21 13.52
C PRO A 50 24.39 -7.71 12.67
N VAL A 51 23.88 -6.86 11.79
CA VAL A 51 22.87 -7.21 10.80
C VAL A 51 23.51 -7.08 9.42
N ARG A 52 23.47 -8.15 8.65
CA ARG A 52 23.87 -8.13 7.23
C ARG A 52 22.63 -7.82 6.41
N TRP A 53 22.76 -6.96 5.42
CA TRP A 53 21.67 -6.53 4.59
C TRP A 53 21.90 -6.89 3.13
N HIS A 54 20.84 -7.38 2.49
CA HIS A 54 20.69 -7.36 1.04
C HIS A 54 19.45 -6.58 0.69
N CYS A 55 19.38 -5.93 -0.44
CA CYS A 55 18.29 -5.08 -0.84
C CYS A 55 17.86 -5.30 -2.29
N LEU A 56 16.59 -5.17 -2.54
CA LEU A 56 15.99 -5.31 -3.86
C LEU A 56 14.98 -4.18 -4.11
N PRO A 57 15.09 -3.43 -5.21
CA PRO A 57 14.02 -2.57 -5.67
C PRO A 57 12.79 -3.42 -6.07
N LEU A 58 11.60 -3.07 -5.55
CA LEU A 58 10.37 -3.80 -5.84
C LEU A 58 9.75 -3.31 -7.15
N GLU A 59 9.98 -4.02 -8.23
CA GLU A 59 9.49 -3.67 -9.58
C GLU A 59 7.98 -3.93 -9.80
N GLY A 60 7.31 -4.61 -8.88
CA GLY A 60 5.87 -4.85 -8.95
C GLY A 60 5.02 -3.58 -8.76
N TYR A 61 5.60 -2.53 -8.20
CA TYR A 61 4.91 -1.25 -8.00
C TYR A 61 5.01 -0.39 -9.25
N ALA A 62 3.87 0.07 -9.76
CA ALA A 62 3.85 0.95 -10.92
C ALA A 62 4.43 2.34 -10.57
N SER A 63 5.38 2.82 -11.38
CA SER A 63 6.04 4.12 -11.18
C SER A 63 5.22 5.31 -11.71
N GLN A 64 4.24 5.05 -12.58
CA GLN A 64 3.39 6.08 -13.19
C GLN A 64 1.97 5.95 -12.67
N VAL A 65 1.75 6.43 -11.47
CA VAL A 65 0.44 6.44 -10.81
C VAL A 65 0.05 7.86 -10.41
N ARG A 66 -1.19 8.05 -9.98
CA ARG A 66 -1.65 9.35 -9.49
C ARG A 66 -1.34 9.53 -8.02
N ARG A 67 -1.16 10.77 -7.62
CA ARG A 67 -1.13 11.12 -6.20
C ARG A 67 -2.53 11.02 -5.62
N VAL A 68 -2.62 10.61 -4.37
CA VAL A 68 -3.89 10.66 -3.62
C VAL A 68 -4.40 12.10 -3.60
N ASN A 69 -3.55 13.06 -3.27
CA ASN A 69 -3.76 14.49 -3.44
C ASN A 69 -2.41 15.24 -3.38
N PRO A 70 -2.38 16.57 -3.58
CA PRO A 70 -1.13 17.35 -3.55
C PRO A 70 -0.35 17.31 -2.22
N GLN A 71 -0.97 16.89 -1.12
CA GLN A 71 -0.35 16.83 0.21
C GLN A 71 0.06 15.42 0.63
N LEU A 72 -0.53 14.41 0.01
CA LEU A 72 -0.29 12.99 0.29
C LEU A 72 0.57 12.36 -0.82
N GLY A 73 0.98 11.15 -0.60
CA GLY A 73 1.75 10.38 -1.55
C GLY A 73 0.91 9.82 -2.70
N TRP A 74 1.35 8.70 -3.22
CA TRP A 74 0.84 8.07 -4.42
C TRP A 74 -0.16 6.96 -4.07
N VAL A 75 -1.11 6.71 -4.96
CA VAL A 75 -1.88 5.45 -4.91
C VAL A 75 -0.95 4.29 -5.27
N GLU A 76 -1.26 3.11 -4.78
CA GLU A 76 -0.49 1.92 -5.11
C GLU A 76 -1.21 1.11 -6.19
N TRP A 77 -0.51 0.86 -7.29
CA TRP A 77 -0.87 -0.10 -8.31
C TRP A 77 0.21 -1.16 -8.35
N VAL A 78 -0.14 -2.37 -7.96
CA VAL A 78 0.82 -3.43 -7.67
C VAL A 78 0.52 -4.67 -8.50
N ASP A 79 1.50 -5.12 -9.26
CA ASP A 79 1.50 -6.45 -9.88
C ASP A 79 2.26 -7.41 -8.96
N THR A 80 1.52 -8.21 -8.20
CA THR A 80 2.11 -9.11 -7.22
C THR A 80 2.88 -10.27 -7.87
N ARG A 81 2.70 -10.55 -9.16
CA ARG A 81 3.47 -11.55 -9.91
C ARG A 81 4.94 -11.14 -10.03
N ARG A 82 5.22 -9.83 -9.96
CA ARG A 82 6.57 -9.23 -10.07
C ARG A 82 7.24 -9.00 -8.71
N LEU A 83 6.60 -9.38 -7.62
CA LEU A 83 7.19 -9.30 -6.29
C LEU A 83 7.85 -10.64 -5.91
N PRO A 84 8.99 -10.66 -5.21
CA PRO A 84 9.58 -11.90 -4.74
C PRO A 84 8.65 -12.59 -3.74
N GLU A 85 8.48 -13.90 -3.89
CA GLU A 85 7.66 -14.67 -2.99
C GLU A 85 8.48 -15.20 -1.81
N GLY A 86 7.89 -15.17 -0.61
CA GLY A 86 8.52 -15.74 0.58
C GLY A 86 9.77 -15.01 1.08
N TRP A 87 10.07 -13.81 0.58
CA TRP A 87 11.27 -13.04 0.93
C TRP A 87 11.39 -12.71 2.42
N GLN A 88 10.30 -12.79 3.18
CA GLN A 88 10.32 -12.61 4.63
C GLN A 88 10.72 -13.89 5.40
N GLN A 89 10.87 -15.02 4.72
CA GLN A 89 11.20 -16.27 5.35
C GLN A 89 12.71 -16.43 5.53
N ALA A 90 13.14 -17.05 6.62
CA ALA A 90 14.55 -17.29 6.90
C ALA A 90 15.23 -18.22 5.88
N SER A 91 14.44 -19.01 5.16
CA SER A 91 14.91 -19.93 4.10
C SER A 91 15.01 -19.28 2.73
N PHE A 92 14.66 -18.00 2.59
CA PHE A 92 14.71 -17.30 1.31
C PHE A 92 16.18 -17.04 0.93
N ASP A 93 16.53 -17.37 -0.33
CA ASP A 93 17.83 -17.07 -0.88
C ASP A 93 17.87 -15.66 -1.48
N ASP A 94 18.48 -14.74 -0.75
CA ASP A 94 18.68 -13.35 -1.16
C ASP A 94 20.11 -13.07 -1.68
N SER A 95 20.88 -14.10 -1.97
CA SER A 95 22.30 -13.98 -2.40
C SER A 95 22.48 -13.20 -3.71
N SER A 96 21.43 -13.14 -4.54
CA SER A 96 21.43 -12.36 -5.79
C SER A 96 21.04 -10.89 -5.59
N TRP A 97 20.61 -10.50 -4.41
CA TRP A 97 20.23 -9.12 -4.11
C TRP A 97 21.47 -8.24 -3.90
N ALA A 98 21.33 -6.96 -4.18
CA ALA A 98 22.42 -6.02 -4.04
C ALA A 98 22.77 -5.75 -2.56
N GLU A 99 24.04 -5.50 -2.28
CA GLU A 99 24.42 -4.93 -1.00
C GLU A 99 23.96 -3.48 -0.89
N PRO A 100 23.56 -3.03 0.31
CA PRO A 100 23.15 -1.65 0.51
C PRO A 100 24.33 -0.69 0.40
N VAL A 101 24.04 0.50 -0.09
CA VAL A 101 25.02 1.59 -0.14
C VAL A 101 24.94 2.42 1.14
N SER A 102 26.08 2.64 1.78
CA SER A 102 26.14 3.56 2.91
C SER A 102 25.86 4.99 2.48
N VAL A 103 24.89 5.62 3.12
CA VAL A 103 24.54 7.00 2.87
C VAL A 103 25.01 7.92 3.99
N ARG A 104 25.19 9.20 3.69
CA ARG A 104 25.56 10.18 4.71
C ARG A 104 24.47 10.23 5.78
N ARG A 105 24.92 10.14 7.04
CA ARG A 105 24.02 10.28 8.19
C ARG A 105 23.26 11.62 8.12
N PRO A 106 21.94 11.64 8.36
CA PRO A 106 21.18 12.88 8.48
C PRO A 106 21.74 13.78 9.57
N LEU A 107 21.57 15.08 9.40
CA LEU A 107 21.97 16.05 10.41
C LEU A 107 21.17 15.86 11.72
N GLY A 108 21.83 16.07 12.84
CA GLY A 108 21.24 15.95 14.17
C GLY A 108 21.47 14.58 14.83
N GLU A 109 21.08 14.48 16.07
CA GLU A 109 21.17 13.25 16.85
C GLU A 109 19.91 12.42 16.70
N PHE A 110 20.06 11.10 16.69
CA PHE A 110 18.92 10.18 16.73
C PHE A 110 18.35 10.15 18.14
N ALA A 111 17.08 10.48 18.27
CA ALA A 111 16.35 10.45 19.53
C ALA A 111 15.19 9.45 19.47
N PRO A 112 14.82 8.85 20.59
CA PRO A 112 13.59 8.04 20.65
C PRO A 112 12.37 8.87 20.26
N SER A 113 11.50 8.30 19.43
CA SER A 113 10.26 8.98 19.08
C SER A 113 9.40 9.19 20.33
N ARG A 114 8.91 10.41 20.48
CA ARG A 114 7.98 10.80 21.56
C ARG A 114 6.53 10.47 21.20
N ILE A 115 6.27 10.11 19.95
CA ILE A 115 4.94 9.77 19.46
C ILE A 115 4.65 8.32 19.85
N ALA A 116 3.55 8.13 20.56
CA ALA A 116 3.10 6.77 20.90
C ALA A 116 2.82 5.98 19.62
N PRO A 117 3.16 4.68 19.59
CA PRO A 117 2.83 3.83 18.45
C PRO A 117 1.34 3.86 18.14
N VAL A 118 1.01 3.94 16.86
CA VAL A 118 -0.37 3.83 16.40
C VAL A 118 -0.92 2.47 16.81
N ARG A 119 -2.07 2.48 17.49
CA ARG A 119 -2.80 1.26 17.81
C ARG A 119 -3.69 0.90 16.63
N SER A 120 -3.53 -0.29 16.11
CA SER A 120 -4.44 -0.87 15.12
C SER A 120 -5.57 -1.60 15.84
N LEU A 121 -6.79 -1.39 15.37
CA LEU A 121 -7.98 -2.11 15.81
C LEU A 121 -8.57 -2.80 14.60
N ASP A 122 -8.89 -4.06 14.72
CA ASP A 122 -9.59 -4.77 13.66
C ASP A 122 -11.04 -4.29 13.59
N VAL A 123 -11.47 -3.95 12.38
CA VAL A 123 -12.82 -3.51 12.09
C VAL A 123 -13.42 -4.43 11.05
N THR A 124 -14.53 -5.08 11.39
CA THR A 124 -15.31 -5.85 10.42
C THR A 124 -16.25 -4.91 9.67
N PRO A 125 -16.03 -4.69 8.38
CA PRO A 125 -16.88 -3.82 7.59
C PRO A 125 -18.22 -4.51 7.30
N ARG A 126 -19.31 -3.73 7.25
CA ARG A 126 -20.64 -4.22 6.93
C ARG A 126 -20.85 -4.21 5.42
N LEU A 127 -21.15 -5.38 4.83
CA LEU A 127 -21.53 -5.47 3.42
C LEU A 127 -22.87 -4.75 3.21
N ILE A 128 -22.90 -3.75 2.33
CA ILE A 128 -24.09 -2.94 2.02
C ILE A 128 -24.49 -3.00 0.54
N GLY A 129 -23.73 -3.68 -0.29
CA GLY A 129 -24.07 -3.89 -1.69
C GLY A 129 -23.10 -4.85 -2.36
N LYS A 130 -23.60 -5.55 -3.37
CA LYS A 130 -22.83 -6.45 -4.22
C LYS A 130 -23.49 -6.56 -5.59
N GLY A 131 -22.73 -6.92 -6.60
CA GLY A 131 -23.24 -7.09 -7.96
C GLY A 131 -22.15 -7.54 -8.92
N VAL A 132 -22.46 -7.42 -10.18
CA VAL A 132 -21.60 -7.76 -11.30
C VAL A 132 -21.08 -6.49 -11.94
N LEU A 133 -19.89 -6.53 -12.48
CA LEU A 133 -19.24 -5.43 -13.18
C LEU A 133 -19.32 -5.65 -14.67
N ALA A 134 -19.64 -4.58 -15.40
CA ALA A 134 -19.45 -4.51 -16.82
C ALA A 134 -18.71 -3.21 -17.17
N GLU A 135 -17.73 -3.29 -18.04
CA GLU A 135 -17.05 -2.12 -18.56
C GLU A 135 -17.98 -1.40 -19.55
N VAL A 136 -18.12 -0.10 -19.39
CA VAL A 136 -18.86 0.74 -20.33
C VAL A 136 -17.87 1.54 -21.15
N PHE A 137 -17.72 1.15 -22.42
CA PHE A 137 -16.95 1.90 -23.38
C PHE A 137 -17.66 3.24 -23.71
N GLY A 138 -16.87 4.30 -23.84
CA GLY A 138 -17.40 5.60 -24.27
C GLY A 138 -17.89 6.49 -23.13
N TYR A 139 -17.28 6.40 -21.96
CA TYR A 139 -17.53 7.39 -20.92
C TYR A 139 -17.10 8.78 -21.45
N PRO A 140 -17.99 9.79 -21.39
CA PRO A 140 -17.61 11.13 -21.87
C PRO A 140 -16.54 11.74 -20.97
N GLY A 141 -15.40 12.02 -21.54
CA GLY A 141 -14.27 12.67 -20.88
C GLY A 141 -13.03 11.79 -20.79
N ASP A 142 -11.91 12.39 -21.13
CA ASP A 142 -10.57 11.78 -21.05
C ASP A 142 -10.08 11.61 -19.61
N ASN A 143 -10.98 11.32 -18.68
CA ASN A 143 -10.59 11.08 -17.31
C ASN A 143 -10.09 9.63 -17.15
N PRO A 144 -8.77 9.40 -16.99
CA PRO A 144 -8.24 8.05 -16.86
C PRO A 144 -8.82 7.27 -15.68
N GLY A 145 -9.42 7.97 -14.69
CA GLY A 145 -10.18 7.34 -13.62
C GLY A 145 -11.57 6.86 -14.05
N ALA A 146 -12.11 7.36 -15.17
CA ALA A 146 -13.46 7.01 -15.59
C ALA A 146 -13.58 5.57 -16.09
N SER A 147 -12.51 4.97 -16.59
CA SER A 147 -12.48 3.55 -16.97
C SER A 147 -12.65 2.61 -15.77
N PHE A 148 -12.52 3.09 -14.56
CA PHE A 148 -12.71 2.34 -13.32
C PHE A 148 -14.10 2.51 -12.70
N PHE A 149 -14.93 3.39 -13.25
CA PHE A 149 -16.33 3.50 -12.84
C PHE A 149 -17.14 2.37 -13.45
N LEU A 150 -17.04 1.26 -12.79
CA LEU A 150 -17.82 0.09 -13.11
C LEU A 150 -19.25 0.37 -12.68
N ARG A 151 -20.16 0.39 -13.64
CA ARG A 151 -21.57 0.59 -13.33
C ARG A 151 -22.17 -0.67 -12.73
N ASP A 152 -23.07 -0.49 -11.76
CA ASP A 152 -24.06 -1.50 -11.41
C ASP A 152 -24.95 -1.71 -12.63
N LEU A 153 -24.64 -2.65 -13.46
CA LEU A 153 -25.48 -2.99 -14.58
C LEU A 153 -26.19 -4.30 -14.27
N ASP A 154 -27.45 -4.19 -13.92
CA ASP A 154 -28.41 -5.26 -14.17
C ASP A 154 -28.65 -5.45 -15.69
N ASP A 155 -27.89 -4.73 -16.50
CA ASP A 155 -28.06 -4.68 -17.93
C ASP A 155 -27.32 -5.84 -18.59
N ARG A 156 -28.08 -6.87 -18.95
CA ARG A 156 -27.58 -8.06 -19.63
C ARG A 156 -26.95 -7.79 -21.00
N ARG A 157 -27.00 -6.56 -21.51
CA ARG A 157 -26.37 -6.17 -22.78
C ARG A 157 -24.85 -6.19 -22.73
N TYR A 158 -24.27 -6.13 -21.52
CA TYR A 158 -22.83 -6.12 -21.34
C TYR A 158 -22.40 -7.38 -20.60
N PRO A 159 -21.44 -8.15 -21.12
CA PRO A 159 -20.93 -9.32 -20.42
C PRO A 159 -20.28 -8.90 -19.09
N ALA A 160 -20.53 -9.68 -18.06
CA ALA A 160 -19.90 -9.47 -16.77
C ALA A 160 -18.39 -9.68 -16.86
N GLN A 161 -17.61 -8.69 -16.47
CA GLN A 161 -16.16 -8.73 -16.44
C GLN A 161 -15.62 -9.00 -15.04
N GLY A 162 -16.48 -8.91 -14.03
CA GLY A 162 -16.09 -9.11 -12.66
C GLY A 162 -17.27 -8.97 -11.70
N VAL A 163 -16.95 -8.91 -10.43
CA VAL A 163 -17.89 -8.71 -9.33
C VAL A 163 -17.46 -7.52 -8.48
N TRP A 164 -18.42 -6.85 -7.88
CA TRP A 164 -18.13 -5.79 -6.92
C TRP A 164 -18.81 -6.04 -5.58
N ARG A 165 -18.22 -5.50 -4.54
CA ARG A 165 -18.79 -5.47 -3.19
C ARG A 165 -18.57 -4.10 -2.59
N ARG A 166 -19.56 -3.59 -1.89
CA ARG A 166 -19.51 -2.31 -1.18
C ARG A 166 -19.67 -2.52 0.31
N TYR A 167 -18.80 -1.91 1.05
CA TYR A 167 -18.74 -2.05 2.49
C TYR A 167 -18.86 -0.69 3.17
N ASP A 168 -19.55 -0.67 4.31
CA ASP A 168 -19.65 0.47 5.20
C ASP A 168 -18.74 0.24 6.41
N LEU A 169 -17.85 1.18 6.69
CA LEU A 169 -16.94 1.16 7.83
C LEU A 169 -17.54 1.81 9.08
N GLY A 170 -18.81 2.27 9.00
CA GLY A 170 -19.58 2.88 10.10
C GLY A 170 -19.18 4.32 10.43
N ARG A 171 -17.97 4.75 10.11
CA ARG A 171 -17.46 6.12 10.27
C ARG A 171 -16.21 6.31 9.44
N VAL A 172 -15.82 7.55 9.19
CA VAL A 172 -14.54 7.87 8.57
C VAL A 172 -13.41 7.34 9.45
N ARG A 173 -12.46 6.65 8.83
CA ARG A 173 -11.33 6.00 9.51
C ARG A 173 -10.06 6.17 8.70
N LEU A 174 -8.95 6.40 9.41
CA LEU A 174 -7.65 6.09 8.86
C LEU A 174 -7.46 4.57 9.00
N SER A 175 -7.52 3.85 7.89
CA SER A 175 -7.52 2.38 7.91
C SER A 175 -6.67 1.79 6.79
N ARG A 176 -6.25 0.56 7.01
CA ARG A 176 -5.59 -0.26 6.01
C ARG A 176 -6.53 -1.43 5.68
N PRO A 177 -6.97 -1.59 4.42
CA PRO A 177 -7.76 -2.74 4.04
C PRO A 177 -6.91 -4.01 4.11
N CYS A 178 -7.48 -5.06 4.68
CA CYS A 178 -6.92 -6.40 4.65
C CYS A 178 -7.90 -7.31 3.91
N LEU A 179 -7.47 -7.82 2.77
CA LEU A 179 -8.26 -8.72 1.94
C LEU A 179 -7.56 -10.07 1.87
N ARG A 180 -8.34 -11.13 2.04
CA ARG A 180 -7.88 -12.47 1.76
C ARG A 180 -8.75 -13.04 0.66
N MET A 181 -8.15 -13.38 -0.45
CA MET A 181 -8.83 -13.84 -1.65
C MET A 181 -8.02 -14.95 -2.30
N ASP A 182 -8.70 -15.94 -2.79
CA ASP A 182 -8.17 -16.95 -3.70
C ASP A 182 -8.58 -16.52 -5.12
N LEU A 183 -7.61 -16.20 -5.95
CA LEU A 183 -7.82 -15.59 -7.26
C LEU A 183 -6.94 -16.25 -8.33
N PRO A 184 -7.44 -16.38 -9.55
CA PRO A 184 -6.58 -16.81 -10.65
C PRO A 184 -5.48 -15.79 -10.94
N GLU A 185 -4.37 -16.26 -11.49
CA GLU A 185 -3.29 -15.37 -11.92
C GLU A 185 -3.82 -14.33 -12.92
N GLY A 186 -3.35 -13.10 -12.75
CA GLY A 186 -3.74 -11.97 -13.58
C GLY A 186 -5.08 -11.33 -13.21
N ALA A 187 -5.83 -11.89 -12.24
CA ALA A 187 -7.05 -11.24 -11.76
C ALA A 187 -6.73 -9.87 -11.17
N VAL A 188 -7.56 -8.89 -11.51
CA VAL A 188 -7.41 -7.50 -11.06
C VAL A 188 -8.36 -7.23 -9.90
N VAL A 189 -7.82 -6.73 -8.80
CA VAL A 189 -8.59 -6.26 -7.65
C VAL A 189 -8.42 -4.77 -7.51
N GLU A 190 -9.53 -4.04 -7.50
CA GLU A 190 -9.55 -2.61 -7.29
C GLU A 190 -10.29 -2.27 -6.02
N ILE A 191 -9.71 -1.38 -5.22
CA ILE A 191 -10.27 -0.94 -3.95
C ILE A 191 -10.38 0.57 -3.98
N ALA A 192 -11.61 1.07 -3.96
CA ALA A 192 -11.90 2.49 -3.93
C ALA A 192 -12.51 2.89 -2.58
N PHE A 193 -12.16 4.08 -2.12
CA PHE A 193 -12.62 4.64 -0.85
C PHE A 193 -13.32 5.98 -1.08
N SER A 194 -14.33 6.24 -0.26
CA SER A 194 -14.99 7.54 -0.19
C SER A 194 -15.58 7.74 1.20
N GLU A 195 -15.66 8.97 1.64
CA GLU A 195 -16.32 9.35 2.90
C GLU A 195 -17.85 9.37 2.76
N PHE A 196 -18.34 9.44 1.53
CA PHE A 196 -19.77 9.47 1.22
C PHE A 196 -20.06 8.74 -0.10
N LEU A 197 -21.32 8.47 -0.35
CA LEU A 197 -21.77 7.91 -1.62
C LEU A 197 -22.29 9.02 -2.54
N SER A 198 -21.82 9.04 -3.77
CA SER A 198 -22.35 9.89 -4.82
C SER A 198 -23.28 9.08 -5.74
N GLY A 199 -24.56 9.44 -5.77
CA GLY A 199 -25.56 8.65 -6.50
C GLY A 199 -25.65 7.19 -6.04
N GLY A 200 -25.45 6.93 -4.75
CA GLY A 200 -25.44 5.59 -4.18
C GLY A 200 -24.15 4.79 -4.42
N ARG A 201 -23.07 5.41 -4.90
CA ARG A 201 -21.81 4.76 -5.28
C ARG A 201 -20.61 5.35 -4.57
N VAL A 202 -19.59 4.54 -4.39
CA VAL A 202 -18.26 5.03 -4.01
C VAL A 202 -17.66 5.75 -5.22
N ALA A 203 -17.36 7.03 -5.04
CA ALA A 203 -16.64 7.83 -6.03
C ALA A 203 -15.20 8.03 -5.49
N PRO A 204 -14.17 7.50 -6.15
CA PRO A 204 -12.79 7.63 -5.69
C PRO A 204 -12.23 9.05 -5.86
N TRP A 205 -12.95 9.90 -6.60
CA TRP A 205 -12.62 11.30 -6.80
C TRP A 205 -13.33 12.17 -5.80
N ILE A 206 -12.57 12.91 -5.02
CA ILE A 206 -13.09 13.84 -4.04
C ILE A 206 -12.39 15.17 -4.25
N THR A 207 -13.17 16.21 -4.58
CA THR A 207 -12.67 17.58 -4.63
C THR A 207 -12.68 18.16 -3.23
N LEU A 208 -11.50 18.48 -2.73
CA LEU A 208 -11.29 19.13 -1.44
C LEU A 208 -10.70 20.52 -1.69
N SER A 209 -10.75 21.38 -0.67
CA SER A 209 -10.11 22.71 -0.72
C SER A 209 -8.61 22.66 -1.01
N ALA A 210 -7.96 21.53 -0.78
CA ALA A 210 -6.55 21.27 -1.07
C ALA A 210 -6.30 20.68 -2.47
N GLY A 211 -7.30 20.56 -3.31
CA GLY A 211 -7.28 19.94 -4.63
C GLY A 211 -8.02 18.61 -4.67
N ASP A 212 -8.04 18.00 -5.85
CA ASP A 212 -8.70 16.73 -6.07
C ASP A 212 -7.94 15.60 -5.38
N SER A 213 -8.67 14.75 -4.67
CA SER A 213 -8.18 13.49 -4.12
C SER A 213 -8.59 12.33 -4.99
N TYR A 214 -7.68 11.38 -5.19
CA TYR A 214 -7.95 10.13 -5.86
C TYR A 214 -7.58 8.96 -4.95
N ASN A 215 -8.55 8.15 -4.59
CA ASN A 215 -8.40 7.16 -3.54
C ASN A 215 -8.80 5.77 -4.02
N MET A 216 -8.03 5.26 -4.99
CA MET A 216 -8.24 3.96 -5.60
C MET A 216 -6.91 3.23 -5.80
N TYR A 217 -6.86 2.01 -5.34
CA TYR A 217 -5.70 1.12 -5.37
C TYR A 217 -5.98 -0.07 -6.27
N ARG A 218 -4.96 -0.60 -6.92
CA ARG A 218 -5.08 -1.74 -7.82
C ARG A 218 -4.04 -2.79 -7.50
N PHE A 219 -4.47 -4.05 -7.49
CA PHE A 219 -3.62 -5.21 -7.32
C PHE A 219 -3.88 -6.20 -8.45
N ILE A 220 -2.82 -6.73 -9.05
CA ILE A 220 -2.89 -7.84 -10.00
C ILE A 220 -2.42 -9.08 -9.26
N ALA A 221 -3.27 -10.12 -9.21
CA ALA A 221 -3.01 -11.34 -8.47
C ALA A 221 -1.95 -12.20 -9.15
N ARG A 222 -1.10 -12.82 -8.33
CA ARG A 222 -0.16 -13.83 -8.84
C ARG A 222 -0.77 -15.21 -9.03
N GLY A 223 -1.96 -15.46 -8.46
CA GLY A 223 -2.61 -16.76 -8.38
C GLY A 223 -2.37 -17.45 -7.05
N GLY A 224 -3.31 -18.30 -6.60
CA GLY A 224 -3.29 -19.04 -5.33
C GLY A 224 -4.09 -18.40 -4.22
#